data_71be05abb858a6a003a04d296ea1b0ef
#
_entry.id   71be05abb858a6a003a04d296ea1b0ef
#
_cell.length_a   1.000
_cell.length_b   1.000
_cell.length_c   1.000
_cell.angle_alpha   90.00
_cell.angle_beta   90.00
_cell.angle_gamma   90.00
#
_symmetry.space_group_name_H-M   'P 1'
#
loop_
_entity.id
_entity.type
_entity.pdbx_description
1 polymer ?
#
loop_
_entity_poly.entity_id
_entity_poly.type
_entity_poly.pdbx_seq_one_letter_code
_entity_poly.pdbx_strand_id
1 'polypeptide(L)'
;LGVKSVCDSATMEVKYTNSWASFDLEKECADALISDGCVLISQHADTTGAPTACEAAGVPCVGYNIDMTSVAPNTALTSASMDWGVYYTYAVQCMLDGTAIDTDWCKGFSDGADKITPLNENVVAEGTDEKVKEVEDALADGSLHVFDTSTFTVDGKELTTYKKDGSDTEYVSDGYFHESEYGSAPAFDVAIDGITSITE
;
A
#
# COMPACT_ATOMS: atom_id res chain seq x y z
N LEU A 1 2.37 4.65 -7.72
CA LEU A 1 1.67 5.86 -8.20
C LEU A 1 1.84 7.00 -7.19
N GLY A 2 1.63 6.79 -5.88
CA GLY A 2 1.77 7.82 -4.86
C GLY A 2 3.11 8.56 -4.91
N VAL A 3 4.24 7.85 -5.00
CA VAL A 3 5.56 8.50 -5.15
C VAL A 3 5.64 9.30 -6.45
N LYS A 4 5.10 8.78 -7.55
CA LYS A 4 5.07 9.47 -8.84
C LYS A 4 4.24 10.75 -8.82
N SER A 5 3.18 10.83 -8.01
CA SER A 5 2.35 12.03 -7.90
C SER A 5 3.10 13.25 -7.35
N VAL A 6 4.22 13.02 -6.65
CA VAL A 6 5.07 14.07 -6.08
C VAL A 6 6.49 14.10 -6.68
N CYS A 7 6.86 13.07 -7.45
CA CYS A 7 8.15 12.96 -8.13
C CYS A 7 8.00 12.19 -9.44
N ASP A 8 7.73 12.87 -10.55
CA ASP A 8 7.48 12.27 -11.87
C ASP A 8 8.61 11.36 -12.38
N SER A 9 9.84 11.64 -11.97
CA SER A 9 11.02 10.86 -12.37
C SER A 9 11.26 9.62 -11.54
N ALA A 10 10.45 9.37 -10.51
CA ALA A 10 10.61 8.20 -9.66
C ALA A 10 10.34 6.91 -10.44
N THR A 11 11.20 5.92 -10.21
CA THR A 11 11.05 4.54 -10.67
C THR A 11 10.92 3.63 -9.47
N MET A 12 10.41 2.42 -9.68
CA MET A 12 10.20 1.44 -8.62
C MET A 12 10.81 0.11 -9.01
N GLU A 13 11.55 -0.48 -8.10
CA GLU A 13 12.04 -1.85 -8.18
C GLU A 13 11.30 -2.70 -7.15
N VAL A 14 10.88 -3.89 -7.56
CA VAL A 14 10.15 -4.84 -6.70
C VAL A 14 10.93 -6.13 -6.59
N LYS A 15 11.19 -6.58 -5.36
CA LYS A 15 11.78 -7.87 -5.06
C LYS A 15 10.85 -8.68 -4.16
N TYR A 16 10.53 -9.91 -4.57
CA TYR A 16 9.60 -10.78 -3.85
C TYR A 16 10.34 -11.74 -2.93
N THR A 17 9.94 -11.80 -1.67
CA THR A 17 10.43 -12.79 -0.70
C THR A 17 9.80 -14.17 -0.91
N ASN A 18 8.65 -14.25 -1.63
CA ASN A 18 7.82 -15.44 -1.74
C ASN A 18 7.42 -16.05 -0.37
N SER A 19 7.37 -15.21 0.65
CA SER A 19 6.98 -15.55 2.01
C SER A 19 6.22 -14.39 2.65
N TRP A 20 5.17 -14.70 3.41
CA TRP A 20 4.45 -13.69 4.18
C TRP A 20 5.28 -13.13 5.34
N ALA A 21 6.08 -13.99 5.98
CA ALA A 21 6.84 -13.62 7.16
C ALA A 21 8.17 -14.39 7.20
N SER A 22 9.25 -13.71 6.83
CA SER A 22 10.62 -14.22 6.94
C SER A 22 11.58 -13.07 7.15
N PHE A 23 11.99 -12.87 8.39
CA PHE A 23 12.90 -11.79 8.76
C PHE A 23 14.17 -11.76 7.88
N ASP A 24 14.80 -12.91 7.65
CA ASP A 24 16.04 -12.99 6.89
C ASP A 24 15.83 -12.64 5.41
N LEU A 25 14.78 -13.20 4.78
CA LEU A 25 14.48 -12.92 3.37
C LEU A 25 14.07 -11.46 3.16
N GLU A 26 13.26 -10.90 4.05
CA GLU A 26 12.86 -9.49 3.98
C GLU A 26 14.07 -8.57 4.12
N LYS A 27 14.95 -8.88 5.08
CA LYS A 27 16.20 -8.14 5.28
C LYS A 27 17.12 -8.24 4.05
N GLU A 28 17.33 -9.43 3.49
CA GLU A 28 18.12 -9.66 2.29
C GLU A 28 17.57 -8.90 1.07
N CYS A 29 16.24 -8.92 0.86
CA CYS A 29 15.62 -8.17 -0.22
C CYS A 29 15.81 -6.65 -0.05
N ALA A 30 15.66 -6.13 1.17
CA ALA A 30 15.88 -4.71 1.44
C ALA A 30 17.35 -4.32 1.25
N ASP A 31 18.30 -5.11 1.77
CA ASP A 31 19.72 -4.89 1.57
C ASP A 31 20.10 -4.88 0.08
N ALA A 32 19.51 -5.78 -0.73
CA ALA A 32 19.76 -5.83 -2.17
C ALA A 32 19.23 -4.56 -2.86
N LEU A 33 17.98 -4.17 -2.61
CA LEU A 33 17.39 -2.95 -3.18
C LEU A 33 18.16 -1.69 -2.79
N ILE A 34 18.62 -1.60 -1.54
CA ILE A 34 19.47 -0.50 -1.08
C ILE A 34 20.83 -0.50 -1.83
N SER A 35 21.41 -1.68 -2.03
CA SER A 35 22.68 -1.82 -2.79
C SER A 35 22.51 -1.44 -4.26
N ASP A 36 21.34 -1.65 -4.84
CA ASP A 36 21.00 -1.27 -6.22
C ASP A 36 20.70 0.25 -6.35
N GLY A 37 20.68 0.96 -5.22
CA GLY A 37 20.55 2.42 -5.18
C GLY A 37 19.15 2.92 -4.85
N CYS A 38 18.26 2.07 -4.37
CA CYS A 38 16.94 2.51 -3.88
C CYS A 38 17.12 3.41 -2.64
N VAL A 39 16.47 4.55 -2.66
CA VAL A 39 16.60 5.60 -1.63
C VAL A 39 15.40 5.65 -0.67
N LEU A 40 14.39 4.85 -0.93
CA LEU A 40 13.21 4.63 -0.10
C LEU A 40 12.80 3.17 -0.24
N ILE A 41 12.57 2.50 0.86
CA ILE A 41 12.07 1.12 0.88
C ILE A 41 10.63 1.11 1.40
N SER A 42 9.74 0.43 0.71
CA SER A 42 8.39 0.13 1.18
C SER A 42 8.22 -1.38 1.24
N GLN A 43 7.66 -1.89 2.33
CA GLN A 43 7.41 -3.31 2.49
C GLN A 43 5.93 -3.64 2.49
N HIS A 44 5.62 -4.90 2.16
CA HIS A 44 4.29 -5.50 2.32
C HIS A 44 4.34 -6.84 3.06
N ALA A 45 5.52 -7.34 3.37
CA ALA A 45 5.71 -8.53 4.20
C ALA A 45 5.64 -8.18 5.71
N ASP A 46 5.45 -9.18 6.57
CA ASP A 46 4.92 -8.99 7.93
C ASP A 46 5.97 -8.85 9.03
N THR A 47 7.28 -8.94 8.71
CA THR A 47 8.30 -8.88 9.77
C THR A 47 9.01 -7.52 9.84
N THR A 48 9.92 -7.39 10.78
CA THR A 48 10.78 -6.20 10.94
C THR A 48 12.10 -6.29 10.17
N GLY A 49 12.24 -7.25 9.25
CA GLY A 49 13.48 -7.48 8.50
C GLY A 49 13.89 -6.29 7.64
N ALA A 50 12.97 -5.82 6.81
CA ALA A 50 13.23 -4.67 5.93
C ALA A 50 13.49 -3.36 6.70
N PRO A 51 12.69 -2.95 7.71
CA PRO A 51 13.00 -1.78 8.53
C PRO A 51 14.34 -1.88 9.26
N THR A 52 14.73 -3.09 9.70
CA THR A 52 16.06 -3.31 10.33
C THR A 52 17.20 -3.05 9.35
N ALA A 53 17.08 -3.49 8.09
CA ALA A 53 18.06 -3.18 7.04
C ALA A 53 18.12 -1.67 6.76
N CYS A 54 16.97 -1.02 6.67
CA CYS A 54 16.86 0.41 6.44
C CYS A 54 17.51 1.23 7.55
N GLU A 55 17.27 0.88 8.81
CA GLU A 55 17.89 1.52 9.96
C GLU A 55 19.41 1.40 9.93
N ALA A 56 19.92 0.19 9.60
CA ALA A 56 21.36 -0.05 9.51
C ALA A 56 22.03 0.75 8.38
N ALA A 57 21.31 0.97 7.27
CA ALA A 57 21.82 1.67 6.10
C ALA A 57 21.54 3.20 6.12
N GLY A 58 20.66 3.67 7.02
CA GLY A 58 20.21 5.06 7.06
C GLY A 58 19.29 5.43 5.88
N VAL A 59 18.54 4.46 5.35
CA VAL A 59 17.62 4.65 4.23
C VAL A 59 16.20 4.73 4.76
N PRO A 60 15.41 5.77 4.42
CA PRO A 60 14.01 5.88 4.83
C PRO A 60 13.16 4.67 4.41
N CYS A 61 12.19 4.31 5.26
CA CYS A 61 11.25 3.24 4.92
C CYS A 61 9.81 3.54 5.33
N VAL A 62 8.89 2.92 4.59
CA VAL A 62 7.48 2.80 4.93
C VAL A 62 7.22 1.35 5.28
N GLY A 63 6.77 1.12 6.50
CA GLY A 63 6.46 -0.22 7.01
C GLY A 63 5.07 -0.70 6.64
N TYR A 64 4.71 -1.84 7.20
CA TYR A 64 3.40 -2.47 7.01
C TYR A 64 2.86 -3.00 8.35
N ASN A 65 1.55 -2.93 8.52
CA ASN A 65 0.77 -3.45 9.64
C ASN A 65 0.96 -2.69 10.97
N ILE A 66 2.18 -2.62 11.48
CA ILE A 66 2.51 -2.06 12.79
C ILE A 66 3.45 -0.87 12.67
N ASP A 67 3.53 -0.09 13.72
CA ASP A 67 4.51 0.99 13.84
C ASP A 67 5.94 0.40 13.94
N MET A 68 6.78 0.75 12.97
CA MET A 68 8.16 0.29 12.86
C MET A 68 9.18 1.20 13.58
N THR A 69 8.74 2.28 14.21
CA THR A 69 9.66 3.23 14.91
C THR A 69 10.42 2.59 16.07
N SER A 70 9.90 1.50 16.64
CA SER A 70 10.58 0.75 17.69
C SER A 70 11.84 0.02 17.21
N VAL A 71 11.92 -0.32 15.93
CA VAL A 71 13.06 -1.04 15.31
C VAL A 71 13.86 -0.16 14.35
N ALA A 72 13.25 0.88 13.80
CA ALA A 72 13.85 1.80 12.85
C ALA A 72 13.55 3.27 13.24
N PRO A 73 14.00 3.73 14.43
CA PRO A 73 13.65 5.03 14.96
C PRO A 73 14.14 6.21 14.13
N ASN A 74 15.19 6.01 13.33
CA ASN A 74 15.81 7.06 12.52
C ASN A 74 15.46 6.97 11.03
N THR A 75 14.71 5.95 10.61
CA THR A 75 14.43 5.71 9.19
C THR A 75 12.99 5.36 8.89
N ALA A 76 12.21 4.79 9.82
CA ALA A 76 10.79 4.53 9.61
C ALA A 76 10.02 5.85 9.57
N LEU A 77 9.31 6.10 8.46
CA LEU A 77 8.47 7.28 8.27
C LEU A 77 7.08 7.08 8.88
N THR A 78 6.45 5.99 8.53
CA THR A 78 5.14 5.50 8.94
C THR A 78 4.97 4.07 8.45
N SER A 79 3.80 3.47 8.68
CA SER A 79 3.43 2.18 8.09
C SER A 79 1.99 2.22 7.58
N ALA A 80 1.72 1.61 6.43
CA ALA A 80 0.36 1.28 6.03
C ALA A 80 -0.22 0.27 7.03
N SER A 81 -1.44 0.50 7.50
CA SER A 81 -2.05 -0.26 8.58
C SER A 81 -3.56 -0.35 8.41
N MET A 82 -4.19 -1.27 9.11
CA MET A 82 -5.62 -1.46 9.15
C MET A 82 -6.16 -1.34 10.58
N ASP A 83 -7.42 -0.89 10.71
CA ASP A 83 -8.15 -0.94 11.97
C ASP A 83 -9.14 -2.11 11.97
N TRP A 84 -8.69 -3.26 12.43
CA TRP A 84 -9.53 -4.45 12.58
C TRP A 84 -10.71 -4.27 13.52
N GLY A 85 -10.68 -3.25 14.39
CA GLY A 85 -11.79 -2.91 15.28
C GLY A 85 -13.06 -2.56 14.53
N VAL A 86 -12.95 -1.97 13.34
CA VAL A 86 -14.09 -1.66 12.47
C VAL A 86 -14.81 -2.94 12.07
N TYR A 87 -14.09 -3.92 11.53
CA TYR A 87 -14.67 -5.21 11.16
C TYR A 87 -15.20 -6.01 12.34
N TYR A 88 -14.45 -6.10 13.44
CA TYR A 88 -14.90 -6.85 14.61
C TYR A 88 -16.15 -6.23 15.24
N THR A 89 -16.26 -4.91 15.27
CA THR A 89 -17.47 -4.23 15.74
C THR A 89 -18.67 -4.58 14.86
N TYR A 90 -18.51 -4.53 13.54
CA TYR A 90 -19.54 -4.95 12.59
C TYR A 90 -19.95 -6.41 12.80
N ALA A 91 -19.01 -7.33 12.88
CA ALA A 91 -19.28 -8.76 13.04
C ALA A 91 -20.00 -9.07 14.36
N VAL A 92 -19.60 -8.44 15.46
CA VAL A 92 -20.28 -8.57 16.77
C VAL A 92 -21.69 -7.98 16.70
N GLN A 93 -21.89 -6.85 16.03
CA GLN A 93 -23.23 -6.27 15.87
C GLN A 93 -24.15 -7.20 15.08
N CYS A 94 -23.68 -7.79 13.99
CA CYS A 94 -24.45 -8.80 13.25
C CYS A 94 -24.89 -9.97 14.15
N MET A 95 -23.99 -10.46 15.01
CA MET A 95 -24.31 -11.53 15.95
C MET A 95 -25.37 -11.11 16.96
N LEU A 96 -25.30 -9.89 17.50
CA LEU A 96 -26.29 -9.36 18.46
C LEU A 96 -27.66 -9.18 17.83
N ASP A 97 -27.71 -8.75 16.58
CA ASP A 97 -28.92 -8.50 15.82
C ASP A 97 -29.52 -9.78 15.19
N GLY A 98 -28.79 -10.89 15.22
CA GLY A 98 -29.15 -12.15 14.56
C GLY A 98 -29.14 -12.06 13.03
N THR A 99 -28.35 -11.15 12.47
CA THR A 99 -28.13 -10.99 11.03
C THR A 99 -26.88 -11.76 10.58
N ALA A 100 -26.84 -12.13 9.30
CA ALA A 100 -25.66 -12.78 8.74
C ALA A 100 -24.52 -11.77 8.59
N ILE A 101 -23.29 -12.20 8.89
CA ILE A 101 -22.08 -11.47 8.49
C ILE A 101 -21.92 -11.58 6.98
N ASP A 102 -21.56 -10.51 6.31
CA ASP A 102 -21.32 -10.50 4.86
C ASP A 102 -20.25 -11.52 4.50
N THR A 103 -20.43 -12.23 3.41
CA THR A 103 -19.47 -13.22 2.92
C THR A 103 -18.23 -12.57 2.30
N ASP A 104 -18.35 -11.31 1.92
CA ASP A 104 -17.27 -10.50 1.39
C ASP A 104 -17.45 -9.05 1.92
N TRP A 105 -16.53 -8.61 2.78
CA TRP A 105 -16.55 -7.31 3.43
C TRP A 105 -15.29 -6.54 3.07
N CYS A 106 -15.46 -5.37 2.46
CA CYS A 106 -14.38 -4.46 2.11
C CYS A 106 -14.72 -3.05 2.55
N LYS A 107 -13.82 -2.41 3.25
CA LYS A 107 -13.90 -1.04 3.74
C LYS A 107 -12.53 -0.39 3.66
N GLY A 108 -12.52 0.95 3.58
CA GLY A 108 -11.30 1.74 3.40
C GLY A 108 -11.22 2.95 4.32
N PHE A 109 -10.56 4.00 3.87
CA PHE A 109 -10.36 5.24 4.61
C PHE A 109 -11.68 5.90 5.04
N SER A 110 -12.70 5.91 4.19
CA SER A 110 -14.02 6.50 4.50
C SER A 110 -14.70 5.86 5.72
N ASP A 111 -14.41 4.59 5.97
CA ASP A 111 -14.98 3.82 7.08
C ASP A 111 -14.00 3.70 8.26
N GLY A 112 -12.79 4.22 8.14
CA GLY A 112 -11.73 4.11 9.13
C GLY A 112 -11.10 2.72 9.23
N ALA A 113 -11.32 1.86 8.23
CA ALA A 113 -10.73 0.52 8.18
C ALA A 113 -9.27 0.55 7.75
N ASP A 114 -8.92 1.42 6.81
CA ASP A 114 -7.53 1.70 6.43
C ASP A 114 -7.01 2.94 7.14
N LYS A 115 -5.75 2.90 7.51
CA LYS A 115 -5.04 3.99 8.17
C LYS A 115 -3.54 3.89 7.94
N ILE A 116 -2.80 4.91 8.34
CA ILE A 116 -1.36 4.81 8.56
C ILE A 116 -1.05 4.89 10.06
N THR A 117 0.11 4.37 10.45
CA THR A 117 0.62 4.60 11.81
C THR A 117 1.06 6.06 11.97
N PRO A 118 1.20 6.58 13.21
CA PRO A 118 1.68 7.94 13.39
C PRO A 118 2.96 8.22 12.60
N LEU A 119 3.04 9.42 12.04
CA LEU A 119 4.26 9.88 11.36
C LEU A 119 5.40 10.00 12.36
N ASN A 120 6.58 9.56 11.97
CA ASN A 120 7.79 9.76 12.77
C ASN A 120 8.30 11.20 12.58
N GLU A 121 7.91 12.10 13.46
CA GLU A 121 8.23 13.53 13.40
C GLU A 121 9.74 13.82 13.40
N ASN A 122 10.58 12.87 13.83
CA ASN A 122 12.04 13.03 13.80
C ASN A 122 12.66 12.79 12.42
N VAL A 123 11.91 12.18 11.50
CA VAL A 123 12.42 11.69 10.21
C VAL A 123 11.70 12.32 9.02
N VAL A 124 10.37 12.52 9.14
CA VAL A 124 9.58 13.10 8.05
C VAL A 124 9.98 14.56 7.77
N ALA A 125 9.86 14.97 6.52
CA ALA A 125 10.11 16.35 6.13
C ALA A 125 9.02 17.29 6.68
N GLU A 126 9.36 18.58 6.85
CA GLU A 126 8.41 19.63 7.24
C GLU A 126 7.23 19.67 6.24
N GLY A 127 6.00 19.74 6.75
CA GLY A 127 4.77 19.77 5.96
C GLY A 127 4.28 18.40 5.49
N THR A 128 4.93 17.31 5.88
CA THR A 128 4.48 15.94 5.53
C THR A 128 3.11 15.64 6.16
N ASP A 129 2.87 16.02 7.39
CA ASP A 129 1.62 15.80 8.11
C ASP A 129 0.42 16.48 7.42
N GLU A 130 0.60 17.73 6.99
CA GLU A 130 -0.42 18.47 6.25
C GLU A 130 -0.73 17.81 4.91
N LYS A 131 0.30 17.37 4.19
CA LYS A 131 0.14 16.73 2.88
C LYS A 131 -0.48 15.33 3.00
N VAL A 132 -0.08 14.56 3.99
CA VAL A 132 -0.68 13.24 4.27
C VAL A 132 -2.16 13.41 4.61
N LYS A 133 -2.50 14.35 5.49
CA LYS A 133 -3.90 14.61 5.83
C LYS A 133 -4.74 15.03 4.62
N GLU A 134 -4.23 15.88 3.74
CA GLU A 134 -4.90 16.26 2.49
C GLU A 134 -5.23 15.01 1.65
N VAL A 135 -4.29 14.08 1.53
CA VAL A 135 -4.48 12.84 0.75
C VAL A 135 -5.46 11.90 1.44
N GLU A 136 -5.37 11.72 2.75
CA GLU A 136 -6.32 10.90 3.52
C GLU A 136 -7.75 11.43 3.39
N ASP A 137 -7.94 12.74 3.52
CA ASP A 137 -9.25 13.39 3.36
C ASP A 137 -9.80 13.16 1.93
N ALA A 138 -8.95 13.27 0.90
CA ALA A 138 -9.34 13.05 -0.49
C ALA A 138 -9.66 11.58 -0.83
N LEU A 139 -8.95 10.64 -0.20
CA LEU A 139 -9.28 9.21 -0.29
C LEU A 139 -10.60 8.90 0.43
N ALA A 140 -10.82 9.49 1.61
CA ALA A 140 -12.02 9.27 2.41
C ALA A 140 -13.29 9.86 1.77
N ASP A 141 -13.20 10.99 1.10
CA ASP A 141 -14.32 11.62 0.41
C ASP A 141 -14.52 11.16 -1.05
N GLY A 142 -13.61 10.32 -1.56
CA GLY A 142 -13.67 9.74 -2.89
C GLY A 142 -13.28 10.70 -4.02
N SER A 143 -12.68 11.84 -3.71
CA SER A 143 -12.19 12.78 -4.74
C SER A 143 -10.84 12.38 -5.34
N LEU A 144 -10.12 11.45 -4.69
CA LEU A 144 -8.89 10.87 -5.16
C LEU A 144 -9.05 9.36 -5.37
N HIS A 145 -8.77 8.90 -6.58
CA HIS A 145 -8.67 7.48 -6.91
C HIS A 145 -7.20 7.11 -7.14
N VAL A 146 -6.68 6.14 -6.37
CA VAL A 146 -5.27 5.71 -6.48
C VAL A 146 -4.93 5.24 -7.88
N PHE A 147 -5.85 4.53 -8.52
CA PHE A 147 -5.67 3.97 -9.87
C PHE A 147 -6.46 4.75 -10.94
N ASP A 148 -6.37 6.09 -10.91
CA ASP A 148 -6.82 6.95 -12.01
C ASP A 148 -6.03 6.56 -13.27
N THR A 149 -6.73 6.07 -14.31
CA THR A 149 -6.11 5.51 -15.51
C THR A 149 -5.38 6.53 -16.35
N SER A 150 -5.61 7.82 -16.13
CA SER A 150 -4.85 8.89 -16.78
C SER A 150 -3.44 9.08 -16.19
N THR A 151 -3.15 8.51 -15.00
CA THR A 151 -1.89 8.70 -14.26
C THR A 151 -0.84 7.64 -14.53
N PHE A 152 -1.20 6.54 -15.22
CA PHE A 152 -0.27 5.45 -15.53
C PHE A 152 -0.57 4.82 -16.89
N THR A 153 0.39 4.03 -17.37
CA THR A 153 0.23 3.22 -18.58
C THR A 153 0.59 1.76 -18.31
N VAL A 154 0.08 0.89 -19.16
CA VAL A 154 0.39 -0.55 -19.20
C VAL A 154 0.78 -0.86 -20.65
N ASP A 155 1.99 -1.39 -20.86
CA ASP A 155 2.56 -1.61 -22.21
C ASP A 155 2.52 -0.34 -23.11
N GLY A 156 2.82 0.81 -22.51
CA GLY A 156 2.85 2.11 -23.19
C GLY A 156 1.47 2.68 -23.57
N LYS A 157 0.39 2.16 -23.02
CA LYS A 157 -0.99 2.58 -23.32
C LYS A 157 -1.79 2.84 -22.06
N GLU A 158 -2.75 3.74 -22.15
CA GLU A 158 -3.77 3.92 -21.13
C GLU A 158 -4.59 2.62 -20.96
N LEU A 159 -4.87 2.24 -19.72
CA LEU A 159 -5.70 1.11 -19.39
C LEU A 159 -7.18 1.52 -19.49
N THR A 160 -7.88 1.04 -20.51
CA THR A 160 -9.27 1.42 -20.78
C THR A 160 -10.29 0.34 -20.47
N THR A 161 -9.83 -0.89 -20.21
CA THR A 161 -10.68 -2.05 -19.89
C THR A 161 -9.85 -3.09 -19.15
N TYR A 162 -10.44 -3.73 -18.17
CA TYR A 162 -9.86 -4.88 -17.50
C TYR A 162 -10.92 -5.80 -16.92
N LYS A 163 -10.79 -7.06 -17.18
CA LYS A 163 -11.62 -8.13 -16.59
C LYS A 163 -10.71 -9.21 -16.03
N LYS A 164 -10.97 -9.60 -14.79
CA LYS A 164 -10.28 -10.73 -14.18
C LYS A 164 -10.66 -12.04 -14.89
N ASP A 165 -9.72 -12.96 -15.03
CA ASP A 165 -9.96 -14.26 -15.67
C ASP A 165 -11.18 -14.98 -15.05
N GLY A 166 -12.12 -15.36 -15.93
CA GLY A 166 -13.35 -16.05 -15.53
C GLY A 166 -14.45 -15.14 -14.97
N SER A 167 -14.28 -13.81 -15.02
CA SER A 167 -15.28 -12.81 -14.60
C SER A 167 -15.76 -11.98 -15.79
N ASP A 168 -17.05 -11.63 -15.78
CA ASP A 168 -17.62 -10.66 -16.71
C ASP A 168 -17.55 -9.22 -16.17
N THR A 169 -17.10 -9.04 -14.91
CA THR A 169 -17.01 -7.74 -14.25
C THR A 169 -15.95 -6.88 -14.93
N GLU A 170 -16.35 -5.69 -15.38
CA GLU A 170 -15.43 -4.66 -15.86
C GLU A 170 -14.90 -3.85 -14.68
N TYR A 171 -13.59 -3.82 -14.51
CA TYR A 171 -12.93 -3.12 -13.40
C TYR A 171 -12.49 -1.69 -13.75
N VAL A 172 -12.53 -1.30 -15.02
CA VAL A 172 -12.18 0.05 -15.46
C VAL A 172 -13.43 0.78 -15.92
N SER A 173 -13.85 1.76 -15.15
CA SER A 173 -14.94 2.67 -15.52
C SER A 173 -14.71 4.02 -14.84
N ASP A 174 -15.44 5.05 -15.30
CA ASP A 174 -15.40 6.40 -14.71
C ASP A 174 -13.99 7.03 -14.59
N GLY A 175 -13.02 6.51 -15.37
CA GLY A 175 -11.65 7.02 -15.42
C GLY A 175 -10.68 6.40 -14.41
N TYR A 176 -11.09 5.37 -13.68
CA TYR A 176 -10.21 4.69 -12.74
C TYR A 176 -10.44 3.18 -12.68
N PHE A 177 -9.53 2.45 -12.04
CA PHE A 177 -9.62 1.01 -11.82
C PHE A 177 -10.19 0.75 -10.41
N HIS A 178 -11.33 0.06 -10.35
CA HIS A 178 -12.08 -0.27 -9.14
C HIS A 178 -11.52 -1.52 -8.45
N GLU A 179 -10.35 -1.45 -7.85
CA GLU A 179 -9.60 -2.62 -7.39
C GLU A 179 -10.31 -3.43 -6.29
N SER A 180 -10.95 -2.75 -5.34
CA SER A 180 -11.53 -3.36 -4.14
C SER A 180 -13.05 -3.16 -4.02
N GLU A 181 -13.70 -2.56 -5.02
CA GLU A 181 -15.13 -2.23 -4.94
C GLU A 181 -16.04 -3.44 -5.23
N TYR A 182 -15.52 -4.44 -5.95
CA TYR A 182 -16.27 -5.64 -6.35
C TYR A 182 -15.89 -6.89 -5.55
N GLY A 183 -15.04 -6.76 -4.55
CA GLY A 183 -14.62 -7.84 -3.67
C GLY A 183 -13.48 -7.40 -2.74
N SER A 184 -13.37 -8.06 -1.59
CA SER A 184 -12.35 -7.77 -0.59
C SER A 184 -10.93 -8.13 -1.03
N ALA A 185 -10.80 -9.05 -2.00
CA ALA A 185 -9.51 -9.37 -2.60
C ALA A 185 -9.25 -8.44 -3.79
N PRO A 186 -8.17 -7.64 -3.77
CA PRO A 186 -7.85 -6.73 -4.87
C PRO A 186 -7.79 -7.44 -6.20
N ALA A 187 -8.32 -6.79 -7.24
CA ALA A 187 -8.32 -7.35 -8.60
C ALA A 187 -7.12 -6.87 -9.44
N PHE A 188 -6.38 -5.87 -8.96
CA PHE A 188 -5.29 -5.24 -9.70
C PHE A 188 -4.06 -6.14 -9.79
N ASP A 189 -3.81 -6.72 -10.97
CA ASP A 189 -2.65 -7.58 -11.26
C ASP A 189 -1.90 -7.15 -12.54
N VAL A 190 -2.17 -5.94 -13.03
CA VAL A 190 -1.51 -5.39 -14.21
C VAL A 190 -0.15 -4.79 -13.86
N ALA A 191 0.82 -4.96 -14.79
CA ALA A 191 2.14 -4.37 -14.65
C ALA A 191 2.11 -2.90 -15.12
N ILE A 192 2.23 -1.97 -14.17
CA ILE A 192 2.33 -0.54 -14.49
C ILE A 192 3.72 -0.23 -15.03
N ASP A 193 3.79 0.56 -16.11
CA ASP A 193 5.04 1.02 -16.70
C ASP A 193 5.88 1.82 -15.69
N GLY A 194 7.18 1.52 -15.64
CA GLY A 194 8.11 2.14 -14.69
C GLY A 194 8.29 1.36 -13.38
N ILE A 195 7.63 0.19 -13.26
CA ILE A 195 7.88 -0.80 -12.20
C ILE A 195 8.71 -1.93 -12.79
N THR A 196 9.86 -2.20 -12.18
CA THR A 196 10.74 -3.31 -12.56
C THR A 196 10.70 -4.41 -11.51
N SER A 197 10.27 -5.61 -11.90
CA SER A 197 10.38 -6.79 -11.04
C SER A 197 11.78 -7.38 -11.18
N ILE A 198 12.51 -7.43 -10.07
CA ILE A 198 13.84 -8.05 -10.02
C ILE A 198 13.65 -9.53 -9.74
N THR A 199 13.77 -10.33 -10.78
CA THR A 199 13.92 -11.79 -10.67
C THR A 199 15.40 -12.11 -10.73
N GLU A 200 15.90 -12.91 -9.78
CA GLU A 200 17.28 -13.41 -9.86
C GLU A 200 17.56 -14.08 -11.19
#